data_276c35e5f2c0bb8f7ddb4384c43381a1
#
_entry.id   276c35e5f2c0bb8f7ddb4384c43381a1
#
_cell.length_a   1.000
_cell.length_b   1.000
_cell.length_c   1.000
_cell.angle_alpha   90.00
_cell.angle_beta   90.00
_cell.angle_gamma   90.00
#
_symmetry.space_group_name_H-M   'P 1'
#
loop_
_entity.id
_entity.type
_entity.pdbx_description
1 polymer ?
#
loop_
_entity_poly.entity_id
_entity_poly.type
_entity_poly.pdbx_seq_one_letter_code
_entity_poly.pdbx_strand_id
1 'polypeptide(L)'
;MARDLEAVIAAADQALRTWKPVWTPFLDGALLEQAQERLAGLAELEIASRGGYPGAERQRLLLQRHDAAIAADEVAIGLMGLELGGNFLFDPAERQDFRSGLLALGAGEGELGDLWLRGDRGAQAILTAAQAAALDGRTAMVRTVEVALEARPLHELQLPAPRLPRRFQTVEASLRLDAVASAGFGLSRNRMAELIRQGRVRLNWQPVSSPSRQLTVGDRVQLEGRGELQLETVTATKRERWRIELVRC
;
A
#
# COMPACT_ATOMS: atom_id res chain seq x y z
N MET A 1 -13.77 4.69 5.03
CA MET A 1 -13.22 5.95 4.46
C MET A 1 -13.56 7.20 5.30
N ALA A 2 -14.83 7.63 5.49
CA ALA A 2 -15.11 8.82 6.30
C ALA A 2 -14.65 8.69 7.76
N ARG A 3 -14.96 7.56 8.42
CA ARG A 3 -14.54 7.29 9.81
C ARG A 3 -13.01 7.21 9.99
N ASP A 4 -12.31 6.73 9.00
CA ASP A 4 -10.84 6.57 9.09
C ASP A 4 -10.15 7.94 8.96
N LEU A 5 -10.68 8.83 8.11
CA LEU A 5 -10.20 10.20 8.03
C LEU A 5 -10.52 11.00 9.30
N GLU A 6 -11.69 10.79 9.90
CA GLU A 6 -12.05 11.40 11.20
C GLU A 6 -11.08 10.95 12.30
N ALA A 7 -10.67 9.68 12.30
CA ALA A 7 -9.67 9.18 13.26
C ALA A 7 -8.30 9.87 13.07
N VAL A 8 -7.88 10.14 11.83
CA VAL A 8 -6.64 10.88 11.55
C VAL A 8 -6.74 12.33 12.04
N ILE A 9 -7.88 12.99 11.80
CA ILE A 9 -8.11 14.37 12.28
C ILE A 9 -8.08 14.41 13.82
N ALA A 10 -8.75 13.46 14.48
CA ALA A 10 -8.73 13.36 15.94
C ALA A 10 -7.31 13.13 16.50
N ALA A 11 -6.49 12.34 15.81
CA ALA A 11 -5.08 12.14 16.17
C ALA A 11 -4.27 13.44 16.01
N ALA A 12 -4.53 14.24 14.98
CA ALA A 12 -3.89 15.54 14.80
C ALA A 12 -4.29 16.53 15.92
N ASP A 13 -5.58 16.61 16.24
CA ASP A 13 -6.06 17.41 17.38
C ASP A 13 -5.45 16.96 18.71
N GLN A 14 -5.28 15.66 18.90
CA GLN A 14 -4.62 15.11 20.08
C GLN A 14 -3.16 15.56 20.16
N ALA A 15 -2.39 15.42 19.07
CA ALA A 15 -0.99 15.83 19.02
C ALA A 15 -0.83 17.32 19.33
N LEU A 16 -1.68 18.17 18.73
CA LEU A 16 -1.67 19.62 18.95
C LEU A 16 -2.01 20.00 20.41
N ARG A 17 -2.97 19.32 21.05
CA ARG A 17 -3.40 19.61 22.42
C ARG A 17 -2.44 19.07 23.47
N THR A 18 -1.87 17.88 23.24
CA THR A 18 -1.06 17.20 24.27
C THR A 18 0.43 17.48 24.17
N TRP A 19 0.88 18.10 23.08
CA TRP A 19 2.29 18.33 22.77
C TRP A 19 3.12 17.03 22.69
N LYS A 20 2.44 15.91 22.41
CA LYS A 20 3.05 14.58 22.30
C LYS A 20 2.91 14.07 20.86
N PRO A 21 3.95 13.43 20.31
CA PRO A 21 3.84 12.74 19.01
C PRO A 21 2.74 11.67 19.06
N VAL A 22 1.94 11.58 17.99
CA VAL A 22 0.87 10.58 17.85
C VAL A 22 1.03 9.85 16.52
N TRP A 23 1.07 8.53 16.56
CA TRP A 23 1.02 7.69 15.37
C TRP A 23 -0.42 7.35 15.02
N THR A 24 -0.81 7.56 13.75
CA THR A 24 -2.11 7.07 13.25
C THR A 24 -2.11 5.55 13.11
N PRO A 25 -3.27 4.91 12.92
CA PRO A 25 -3.34 3.57 12.34
C PRO A 25 -2.65 3.49 10.98
N PHE A 26 -2.45 2.29 10.44
CA PHE A 26 -2.01 2.11 9.07
C PHE A 26 -3.07 2.61 8.09
N LEU A 27 -2.64 3.46 7.18
CA LEU A 27 -3.45 4.05 6.12
C LEU A 27 -3.06 3.42 4.78
N ASP A 28 -4.03 3.14 3.93
CA ASP A 28 -3.74 2.85 2.53
C ASP A 28 -3.41 4.16 1.78
N GLY A 29 -2.88 4.03 0.56
CA GLY A 29 -2.42 5.20 -0.17
C GLY A 29 -3.51 6.24 -0.44
N ALA A 30 -4.77 5.81 -0.63
CA ALA A 30 -5.90 6.74 -0.83
C ALA A 30 -6.16 7.59 0.41
N LEU A 31 -6.20 6.94 1.56
CA LEU A 31 -6.46 7.62 2.83
C LEU A 31 -5.24 8.45 3.27
N LEU A 32 -4.03 7.97 2.96
CA LEU A 32 -2.79 8.70 3.23
C LEU A 32 -2.78 10.04 2.48
N GLU A 33 -3.10 10.04 1.18
CA GLU A 33 -3.16 11.25 0.36
C GLU A 33 -4.25 12.21 0.85
N GLN A 34 -5.46 11.71 1.09
CA GLN A 34 -6.56 12.52 1.64
C GLN A 34 -6.21 13.11 3.02
N ALA A 35 -5.55 12.34 3.87
CA ALA A 35 -5.11 12.81 5.18
C ALA A 35 -4.07 13.92 5.05
N GLN A 36 -3.07 13.75 4.19
CA GLN A 36 -2.04 14.74 3.93
C GLN A 36 -2.63 16.03 3.36
N GLU A 37 -3.52 15.95 2.37
CA GLU A 37 -4.21 17.11 1.80
C GLU A 37 -5.06 17.84 2.86
N ARG A 38 -5.80 17.09 3.68
CA ARG A 38 -6.67 17.65 4.71
C ARG A 38 -5.90 18.37 5.82
N LEU A 39 -4.73 17.83 6.16
CA LEU A 39 -3.87 18.35 7.23
C LEU A 39 -2.88 19.43 6.74
N ALA A 40 -2.65 19.55 5.44
CA ALA A 40 -1.67 20.49 4.86
C ALA A 40 -1.90 21.96 5.24
N GLY A 41 -3.16 22.33 5.58
CA GLY A 41 -3.50 23.69 6.03
C GLY A 41 -3.17 23.98 7.50
N LEU A 42 -2.74 23.01 8.28
CA LEU A 42 -2.42 23.16 9.70
C LEU A 42 -0.94 23.49 9.89
N ALA A 43 -0.59 24.79 9.85
CA ALA A 43 0.78 25.28 9.94
C ALA A 43 1.53 24.84 11.23
N GLU A 44 0.79 24.55 12.30
CA GLU A 44 1.35 24.10 13.58
C GLU A 44 1.68 22.60 13.61
N LEU A 45 1.26 21.85 12.58
CA LEU A 45 1.40 20.39 12.53
C LEU A 45 2.55 19.99 11.61
N GLU A 46 3.47 19.19 12.14
CA GLU A 46 4.45 18.46 11.35
C GLU A 46 4.00 17.04 11.13
N ILE A 47 4.18 16.55 9.90
CA ILE A 47 3.71 15.25 9.45
C ILE A 47 4.86 14.48 8.84
N ALA A 48 5.12 13.28 9.33
CA ALA A 48 6.02 12.32 8.70
C ALA A 48 5.29 10.99 8.47
N SER A 49 5.67 10.26 7.44
CA SER A 49 5.06 8.96 7.13
C SER A 49 6.08 7.82 7.20
N ARG A 50 5.68 6.68 7.75
CA ARG A 50 6.50 5.47 7.88
C ARG A 50 5.63 4.23 7.77
N GLY A 51 6.15 3.19 7.10
CA GLY A 51 5.47 1.89 6.95
C GLY A 51 6.32 0.69 7.37
N GLY A 52 7.49 0.94 8.01
CA GLY A 52 8.40 -0.12 8.47
C GLY A 52 9.54 -0.44 7.49
N TYR A 53 9.45 -0.06 6.23
CA TYR A 53 10.53 -0.17 5.24
C TYR A 53 10.36 0.87 4.12
N PRO A 54 11.44 1.18 3.35
CA PRO A 54 11.36 2.13 2.24
C PRO A 54 10.43 1.63 1.13
N GLY A 55 9.43 2.44 0.75
CA GLY A 55 8.47 2.09 -0.30
C GLY A 55 7.28 1.23 0.17
N ALA A 56 7.01 1.19 1.48
CA ALA A 56 5.82 0.56 2.01
C ALA A 56 4.54 1.19 1.42
N GLU A 57 3.59 0.34 1.01
CA GLU A 57 2.31 0.78 0.42
C GLU A 57 1.34 1.29 1.49
N ARG A 58 1.33 0.64 2.66
CA ARG A 58 0.58 1.08 3.83
C ARG A 58 1.49 1.76 4.82
N GLN A 59 1.12 2.95 5.26
CA GLN A 59 1.95 3.77 6.14
C GLN A 59 1.13 4.32 7.30
N ARG A 60 1.81 4.65 8.36
CA ARG A 60 1.29 5.44 9.49
C ARG A 60 1.82 6.86 9.39
N LEU A 61 1.02 7.83 9.79
CA LEU A 61 1.47 9.20 9.95
C LEU A 61 1.90 9.43 11.40
N LEU A 62 3.08 10.00 11.56
CA LEU A 62 3.49 10.65 12.78
C LEU A 62 2.99 12.11 12.73
N LEU A 63 2.18 12.47 13.69
CA LEU A 63 1.58 13.79 13.84
C LEU A 63 2.15 14.43 15.10
N GLN A 64 2.75 15.61 14.96
CA GLN A 64 3.37 16.32 16.10
C GLN A 64 3.33 17.83 15.87
N ARG A 65 3.48 18.60 16.93
CA ARG A 65 3.60 20.05 16.78
C ARG A 65 4.92 20.42 16.16
N HIS A 66 4.90 21.35 15.23
CA HIS A 66 6.10 21.82 14.53
C HIS A 66 7.15 22.43 15.46
N ASP A 67 6.73 23.18 16.48
CA ASP A 67 7.60 23.85 17.46
C ASP A 67 8.16 22.92 18.56
N ALA A 68 7.68 21.67 18.63
CA ALA A 68 8.14 20.63 19.55
C ALA A 68 8.47 19.32 18.79
N ALA A 69 8.72 19.39 17.49
CA ALA A 69 8.94 18.22 16.66
C ALA A 69 10.23 17.49 17.05
N ILE A 70 10.12 16.18 17.17
CA ILE A 70 11.22 15.24 17.35
C ILE A 70 11.45 14.55 16.01
N ALA A 71 12.70 14.25 15.67
CA ALA A 71 12.97 13.53 14.43
C ALA A 71 12.18 12.21 14.38
N ALA A 72 11.53 11.94 13.25
CA ALA A 72 10.60 10.81 13.12
C ALA A 72 11.26 9.45 13.42
N ASP A 73 12.57 9.35 13.26
CA ASP A 73 13.34 8.14 13.56
C ASP A 73 13.60 7.95 15.06
N GLU A 74 13.48 9.03 15.86
CA GLU A 74 13.60 8.99 17.31
C GLU A 74 12.27 8.64 18.01
N VAL A 75 11.14 8.79 17.31
CA VAL A 75 9.83 8.41 17.84
C VAL A 75 9.56 6.96 17.53
N ALA A 76 9.52 6.12 18.56
CA ALA A 76 9.28 4.69 18.40
C ALA A 76 7.97 4.43 17.63
N ILE A 77 8.09 3.88 16.41
CA ILE A 77 6.93 3.58 15.56
C ILE A 77 6.12 2.38 16.07
N GLY A 78 6.73 1.52 16.90
CA GLY A 78 6.07 0.35 17.50
C GLY A 78 5.60 -0.67 16.47
N LEU A 79 6.45 -1.02 15.50
CA LEU A 79 6.15 -2.02 14.48
C LEU A 79 6.93 -3.31 14.72
N MET A 80 6.31 -4.42 14.34
CA MET A 80 6.88 -5.76 14.34
C MET A 80 6.53 -6.47 13.03
N GLY A 81 7.36 -7.44 12.67
CA GLY A 81 7.05 -8.42 11.65
C GLY A 81 6.20 -9.55 12.18
N LEU A 82 5.48 -10.20 11.29
CA LEU A 82 4.79 -11.45 11.51
C LEU A 82 5.12 -12.41 10.36
N GLU A 83 5.67 -13.57 10.68
CA GLU A 83 5.81 -14.68 9.75
C GLU A 83 4.51 -15.50 9.78
N LEU A 84 3.96 -15.83 8.61
CA LEU A 84 2.79 -16.68 8.43
C LEU A 84 3.25 -17.94 7.69
N GLY A 85 3.72 -18.94 8.45
CA GLY A 85 4.36 -20.17 7.94
C GLY A 85 3.33 -21.26 7.61
N GLY A 86 3.33 -21.75 6.37
CA GLY A 86 2.45 -22.86 5.94
C GLY A 86 2.94 -23.43 4.61
N ASN A 87 2.42 -24.60 4.22
CA ASN A 87 2.74 -25.24 2.95
C ASN A 87 1.65 -25.04 1.91
N PHE A 88 1.90 -24.13 0.97
CA PHE A 88 0.97 -23.73 -0.10
C PHE A 88 1.29 -24.35 -1.47
N LEU A 89 2.13 -25.37 -1.51
CA LEU A 89 2.54 -26.02 -2.76
C LEU A 89 1.34 -26.55 -3.58
N PHE A 90 0.34 -27.10 -2.88
CA PHE A 90 -0.85 -27.70 -3.51
C PHE A 90 -2.11 -26.84 -3.42
N ASP A 91 -2.11 -25.77 -2.62
CA ASP A 91 -3.22 -24.82 -2.50
C ASP A 91 -2.67 -23.39 -2.50
N PRO A 92 -2.23 -22.87 -3.66
CA PRO A 92 -1.64 -21.55 -3.76
C PRO A 92 -2.57 -20.45 -3.24
N ALA A 93 -2.10 -19.66 -2.30
CA ALA A 93 -2.85 -18.56 -1.69
C ALA A 93 -2.37 -17.20 -2.22
N GLU A 94 -3.29 -16.25 -2.26
CA GLU A 94 -3.01 -14.84 -2.57
C GLU A 94 -2.87 -14.00 -1.29
N ARG A 95 -2.38 -12.78 -1.41
CA ARG A 95 -2.25 -11.85 -0.27
C ARG A 95 -3.56 -11.65 0.48
N GLN A 96 -4.68 -11.56 -0.26
CA GLN A 96 -5.99 -11.36 0.33
C GLN A 96 -6.43 -12.53 1.20
N ASP A 97 -6.03 -13.75 0.87
CA ASP A 97 -6.35 -14.94 1.69
C ASP A 97 -5.67 -14.84 3.06
N PHE A 98 -4.38 -14.46 3.09
CA PHE A 98 -3.64 -14.24 4.33
C PHE A 98 -4.21 -13.08 5.14
N ARG A 99 -4.54 -11.95 4.46
CA ARG A 99 -5.18 -10.81 5.12
C ARG A 99 -6.49 -11.21 5.77
N SER A 100 -7.35 -11.94 5.04
CA SER A 100 -8.63 -12.43 5.55
C SER A 100 -8.45 -13.38 6.74
N GLY A 101 -7.44 -14.26 6.71
CA GLY A 101 -7.10 -15.14 7.82
C GLY A 101 -6.69 -14.36 9.08
N LEU A 102 -5.88 -13.32 8.95
CA LEU A 102 -5.50 -12.44 10.07
C LEU A 102 -6.69 -11.67 10.65
N LEU A 103 -7.54 -11.11 9.79
CA LEU A 103 -8.75 -10.40 10.22
C LEU A 103 -9.74 -11.34 10.94
N ALA A 104 -9.87 -12.58 10.48
CA ALA A 104 -10.70 -13.59 11.14
C ALA A 104 -10.21 -13.96 12.54
N LEU A 105 -8.90 -13.84 12.79
CA LEU A 105 -8.31 -13.98 14.13
C LEU A 105 -8.47 -12.74 15.02
N GLY A 106 -9.09 -11.67 14.50
CA GLY A 106 -9.31 -10.42 15.23
C GLY A 106 -8.20 -9.38 15.05
N ALA A 107 -7.33 -9.51 14.04
CA ALA A 107 -6.43 -8.44 13.68
C ALA A 107 -7.22 -7.19 13.27
N GLY A 108 -6.83 -6.02 13.79
CA GLY A 108 -7.42 -4.75 13.38
C GLY A 108 -6.94 -4.34 11.98
N GLU A 109 -7.85 -3.85 11.14
CA GLU A 109 -7.50 -3.36 9.80
C GLU A 109 -6.47 -2.23 9.84
N GLY A 110 -6.55 -1.34 10.82
CA GLY A 110 -5.60 -0.25 11.05
C GLY A 110 -4.30 -0.67 11.73
N GLU A 111 -4.22 -1.91 12.23
CA GLU A 111 -3.04 -2.47 12.86
C GLU A 111 -2.16 -3.26 11.88
N LEU A 112 -2.69 -3.51 10.66
CA LEU A 112 -2.07 -4.31 9.63
C LEU A 112 -1.49 -3.42 8.52
N GLY A 113 -0.17 -3.44 8.40
CA GLY A 113 0.59 -2.79 7.33
C GLY A 113 0.67 -3.64 6.06
N ASP A 114 1.82 -3.63 5.42
CA ASP A 114 2.06 -4.41 4.21
C ASP A 114 2.16 -5.91 4.50
N LEU A 115 1.69 -6.70 3.53
CA LEU A 115 1.78 -8.15 3.52
C LEU A 115 2.30 -8.60 2.15
N TRP A 116 3.24 -9.55 2.14
CA TRP A 116 3.79 -10.11 0.90
C TRP A 116 4.01 -11.62 1.00
N LEU A 117 3.90 -12.28 -0.13
CA LEU A 117 4.04 -13.74 -0.23
C LEU A 117 5.51 -14.17 -0.19
N ARG A 118 5.75 -15.33 0.39
CA ARG A 118 7.03 -16.02 0.46
C ARG A 118 7.05 -17.29 -0.40
N GLY A 119 6.41 -17.22 -1.57
CA GLY A 119 6.19 -18.38 -2.44
C GLY A 119 5.22 -19.36 -1.81
N ASP A 120 5.59 -20.64 -1.83
CA ASP A 120 4.83 -21.76 -1.26
C ASP A 120 4.97 -21.89 0.27
N ARG A 121 5.85 -21.10 0.90
CA ARG A 121 6.11 -21.14 2.35
C ARG A 121 5.19 -20.27 3.17
N GLY A 122 4.30 -19.50 2.55
CA GLY A 122 3.38 -18.62 3.22
C GLY A 122 3.62 -17.13 2.93
N ALA A 123 3.55 -16.27 3.96
CA ALA A 123 3.64 -14.83 3.82
C ALA A 123 4.40 -14.19 4.98
N GLN A 124 4.78 -12.94 4.79
CA GLN A 124 5.23 -12.06 5.87
C GLN A 124 4.39 -10.79 5.88
N ALA A 125 4.19 -10.21 7.06
CA ALA A 125 3.45 -8.98 7.23
C ALA A 125 4.13 -8.05 8.24
N ILE A 126 3.81 -6.76 8.15
CA ILE A 126 4.16 -5.76 9.18
C ILE A 126 2.89 -5.42 9.95
N LEU A 127 2.97 -5.42 11.26
CA LEU A 127 1.88 -5.04 12.16
C LEU A 127 2.39 -4.05 13.21
N THR A 128 1.46 -3.45 13.94
CA THR A 128 1.84 -2.82 15.20
C THR A 128 2.38 -3.88 16.17
N ALA A 129 3.31 -3.50 17.03
CA ALA A 129 3.95 -4.43 17.97
C ALA A 129 2.92 -5.09 18.91
N ALA A 130 1.90 -4.34 19.32
CA ALA A 130 0.82 -4.87 20.16
C ALA A 130 0.02 -5.95 19.44
N GLN A 131 -0.33 -5.74 18.17
CA GLN A 131 -1.08 -6.71 17.37
C GLN A 131 -0.23 -7.94 17.04
N ALA A 132 1.05 -7.75 16.71
CA ALA A 132 1.96 -8.87 16.46
C ALA A 132 2.11 -9.75 17.72
N ALA A 133 2.29 -9.16 18.89
CA ALA A 133 2.35 -9.89 20.16
C ALA A 133 1.05 -10.64 20.51
N ALA A 134 -0.11 -10.07 20.15
CA ALA A 134 -1.40 -10.73 20.38
C ALA A 134 -1.64 -11.93 19.42
N LEU A 135 -0.93 -11.99 18.30
CA LEU A 135 -1.02 -13.07 17.31
C LEU A 135 0.10 -14.09 17.43
N ASP A 136 1.17 -13.76 18.12
CA ASP A 136 2.35 -14.62 18.27
C ASP A 136 1.99 -15.99 18.88
N GLY A 137 2.52 -17.06 18.30
CA GLY A 137 2.27 -18.44 18.70
C GLY A 137 0.86 -18.96 18.36
N ARG A 138 -0.01 -18.17 17.70
CA ARG A 138 -1.33 -18.63 17.25
C ARG A 138 -1.26 -19.30 15.90
N THR A 139 -2.36 -19.95 15.51
CA THR A 139 -2.57 -20.49 14.17
C THR A 139 -3.76 -19.82 13.50
N ALA A 140 -3.72 -19.72 12.18
CA ALA A 140 -4.79 -19.22 11.33
C ALA A 140 -5.11 -20.22 10.23
N MET A 141 -6.34 -20.22 9.75
CA MET A 141 -6.68 -20.89 8.50
C MET A 141 -6.57 -19.91 7.33
N VAL A 142 -5.74 -20.25 6.35
CA VAL A 142 -5.61 -19.52 5.09
C VAL A 142 -6.00 -20.48 3.97
N ARG A 143 -7.17 -20.27 3.38
CA ARG A 143 -7.82 -21.25 2.49
C ARG A 143 -8.00 -22.58 3.23
N THR A 144 -7.33 -23.64 2.78
CA THR A 144 -7.36 -24.98 3.39
C THR A 144 -6.11 -25.28 4.24
N VAL A 145 -5.18 -24.34 4.33
CA VAL A 145 -3.88 -24.54 5.00
C VAL A 145 -3.90 -23.88 6.39
N GLU A 146 -3.52 -24.64 7.38
CA GLU A 146 -3.19 -24.10 8.71
C GLU A 146 -1.82 -23.44 8.68
N VAL A 147 -1.74 -22.18 9.09
CA VAL A 147 -0.51 -21.37 9.17
C VAL A 147 -0.16 -21.08 10.61
N ALA A 148 1.12 -21.28 10.96
CA ALA A 148 1.67 -20.84 12.21
C ALA A 148 2.05 -19.35 12.12
N LEU A 149 1.75 -18.59 13.18
CA LEU A 149 2.05 -17.17 13.29
C LEU A 149 3.20 -16.96 14.27
N GLU A 150 4.23 -16.26 13.83
CA GLU A 150 5.41 -15.99 14.65
C GLU A 150 5.83 -14.52 14.52
N ALA A 151 5.84 -13.80 15.65
CA ALA A 151 6.31 -12.42 15.68
C ALA A 151 7.82 -12.37 15.50
N ARG A 152 8.30 -11.47 14.64
CA ARG A 152 9.70 -11.29 14.29
C ARG A 152 10.08 -9.81 14.31
N PRO A 153 11.29 -9.46 14.75
CA PRO A 153 11.83 -8.12 14.51
C PRO A 153 11.85 -7.79 13.01
N LEU A 154 11.62 -6.53 12.65
CA LEU A 154 11.57 -6.12 11.22
C LEU A 154 12.82 -6.50 10.43
N HIS A 155 14.00 -6.46 11.06
CA HIS A 155 15.27 -6.78 10.41
C HIS A 155 15.46 -8.27 10.09
N GLU A 156 14.64 -9.14 10.64
CA GLU A 156 14.62 -10.58 10.32
C GLU A 156 13.68 -10.91 9.14
N LEU A 157 12.84 -9.97 8.74
CA LEU A 157 11.95 -10.16 7.59
C LEU A 157 12.73 -10.04 6.28
N GLN A 158 12.30 -10.79 5.28
CA GLN A 158 12.77 -10.59 3.91
C GLN A 158 11.92 -9.51 3.24
N LEU A 159 12.24 -8.27 3.55
CA LEU A 159 11.50 -7.11 3.06
C LEU A 159 11.50 -7.05 1.53
N PRO A 160 10.41 -6.59 0.91
CA PRO A 160 10.37 -6.33 -0.52
C PRO A 160 11.48 -5.36 -0.93
N ALA A 161 12.09 -5.59 -2.09
CA ALA A 161 13.08 -4.66 -2.61
C ALA A 161 12.47 -3.26 -2.80
N PRO A 162 13.20 -2.18 -2.47
CA PRO A 162 12.73 -0.83 -2.70
C PRO A 162 12.39 -0.61 -4.17
N ARG A 163 11.22 -0.03 -4.43
CA ARG A 163 10.84 0.38 -5.78
C ARG A 163 11.40 1.76 -6.03
N LEU A 164 12.43 1.85 -6.85
CA LEU A 164 12.96 3.14 -7.29
C LEU A 164 12.06 3.68 -8.41
N PRO A 165 11.70 4.98 -8.38
CA PRO A 165 10.96 5.60 -9.46
C PRO A 165 11.69 5.42 -10.78
N ARG A 166 10.99 4.87 -11.78
CA ARG A 166 11.54 4.66 -13.11
C ARG A 166 10.69 5.36 -14.15
N ARG A 167 11.29 6.31 -14.86
CA ARG A 167 10.69 6.96 -16.04
C ARG A 167 10.95 6.15 -17.28
N PHE A 168 9.95 6.03 -18.14
CA PHE A 168 10.08 5.40 -19.44
C PHE A 168 9.00 5.91 -20.40
N GLN A 169 9.21 5.67 -21.68
CA GLN A 169 8.29 6.04 -22.74
C GLN A 169 7.69 4.80 -23.40
N THR A 170 6.44 4.89 -23.79
CA THR A 170 5.77 3.89 -24.64
C THR A 170 4.98 4.59 -25.76
N VAL A 171 4.65 3.84 -26.81
CA VAL A 171 3.81 4.33 -27.92
C VAL A 171 2.64 3.39 -28.09
N GLU A 172 1.45 3.87 -27.72
CA GLU A 172 0.22 3.09 -27.72
C GLU A 172 -0.76 3.57 -28.79
N ALA A 173 -1.61 2.67 -29.27
CA ALA A 173 -2.66 2.99 -30.22
C ALA A 173 -3.83 3.76 -29.58
N SER A 174 -3.96 3.69 -28.25
CA SER A 174 -5.01 4.36 -27.49
C SER A 174 -4.57 4.61 -26.05
N LEU A 175 -5.21 5.57 -25.38
CA LEU A 175 -4.99 5.87 -23.96
C LEU A 175 -5.85 4.99 -23.05
N ARG A 176 -6.25 3.81 -23.50
CA ARG A 176 -7.04 2.88 -22.69
C ARG A 176 -6.20 2.34 -21.52
N LEU A 177 -6.86 2.19 -20.39
CA LEU A 177 -6.25 1.67 -19.15
C LEU A 177 -5.54 0.32 -19.38
N ASP A 178 -6.18 -0.63 -20.08
CA ASP A 178 -5.58 -1.93 -20.38
C ASP A 178 -4.30 -1.83 -21.24
N ALA A 179 -4.24 -0.89 -22.16
CA ALA A 179 -3.08 -0.70 -23.02
C ALA A 179 -1.92 -0.02 -22.26
N VAL A 180 -2.18 1.12 -21.64
CA VAL A 180 -1.17 1.90 -20.95
C VAL A 180 -0.62 1.14 -19.74
N ALA A 181 -1.50 0.56 -18.91
CA ALA A 181 -1.09 -0.17 -17.72
C ALA A 181 -0.34 -1.47 -18.07
N SER A 182 -0.70 -2.18 -19.15
CA SER A 182 0.06 -3.36 -19.58
C SER A 182 1.50 -3.01 -19.95
N ALA A 183 1.70 -1.93 -20.70
CA ALA A 183 3.03 -1.42 -21.05
C ALA A 183 3.81 -0.99 -19.80
N GLY A 184 3.15 -0.26 -18.88
CA GLY A 184 3.75 0.26 -17.66
C GLY A 184 4.18 -0.81 -16.66
N PHE A 185 3.39 -1.84 -16.50
CA PHE A 185 3.68 -2.93 -15.55
C PHE A 185 4.39 -4.13 -16.18
N GLY A 186 4.65 -4.10 -17.50
CA GLY A 186 5.31 -5.20 -18.20
C GLY A 186 4.47 -6.49 -18.21
N LEU A 187 3.16 -6.35 -18.40
CA LEU A 187 2.21 -7.45 -18.51
C LEU A 187 1.61 -7.54 -19.90
N SER A 188 1.07 -8.70 -20.27
CA SER A 188 0.25 -8.80 -21.46
C SER A 188 -1.05 -8.03 -21.28
N ARG A 189 -1.59 -7.46 -22.38
CA ARG A 189 -2.83 -6.70 -22.36
C ARG A 189 -4.03 -7.54 -21.85
N ASN A 190 -4.07 -8.83 -22.21
CA ASN A 190 -5.12 -9.73 -21.75
C ASN A 190 -5.04 -9.94 -20.23
N ARG A 191 -3.82 -10.14 -19.70
CA ARG A 191 -3.63 -10.29 -18.24
C ARG A 191 -3.99 -9.01 -17.49
N MET A 192 -3.62 -7.85 -18.01
CA MET A 192 -4.00 -6.57 -17.42
C MET A 192 -5.52 -6.38 -17.43
N ALA A 193 -6.19 -6.68 -18.54
CA ALA A 193 -7.66 -6.58 -18.63
C ALA A 193 -8.36 -7.53 -17.64
N GLU A 194 -7.80 -8.70 -17.40
CA GLU A 194 -8.30 -9.63 -16.38
C GLU A 194 -8.15 -9.06 -14.96
N LEU A 195 -6.97 -8.55 -14.59
CA LEU A 195 -6.72 -7.94 -13.29
C LEU A 195 -7.64 -6.72 -13.04
N ILE A 196 -7.90 -5.91 -14.06
CA ILE A 196 -8.85 -4.80 -13.96
C ILE A 196 -10.27 -5.32 -13.66
N ARG A 197 -10.75 -6.34 -14.36
CA ARG A 197 -12.09 -6.93 -14.13
C ARG A 197 -12.20 -7.58 -12.75
N GLN A 198 -11.10 -8.11 -12.23
CA GLN A 198 -11.02 -8.68 -10.88
C GLN A 198 -10.95 -7.61 -9.76
N GLY A 199 -10.94 -6.30 -10.12
CA GLY A 199 -10.87 -5.21 -9.15
C GLY A 199 -9.51 -5.02 -8.49
N ARG A 200 -8.44 -5.62 -9.05
CA ARG A 200 -7.06 -5.53 -8.50
C ARG A 200 -6.31 -4.28 -8.97
N VAL A 201 -6.96 -3.46 -9.79
CA VAL A 201 -6.41 -2.21 -10.30
C VAL A 201 -7.25 -1.05 -9.78
N ARG A 202 -6.59 0.00 -9.33
CA ARG A 202 -7.21 1.26 -8.95
C ARG A 202 -6.75 2.37 -9.88
N LEU A 203 -7.67 3.26 -10.24
CA LEU A 203 -7.38 4.49 -10.97
C LEU A 203 -7.66 5.67 -10.05
N ASN A 204 -6.65 6.49 -9.77
CA ASN A 204 -6.74 7.58 -8.81
C ASN A 204 -7.36 7.11 -7.48
N TRP A 205 -6.84 5.99 -6.95
CA TRP A 205 -7.25 5.29 -5.74
C TRP A 205 -8.65 4.66 -5.77
N GLN A 206 -9.45 4.89 -6.83
CA GLN A 206 -10.79 4.31 -6.96
C GLN A 206 -10.72 2.97 -7.68
N PRO A 207 -11.44 1.94 -7.21
CA PRO A 207 -11.54 0.67 -7.92
C PRO A 207 -12.07 0.89 -9.33
N VAL A 208 -11.46 0.26 -10.32
CA VAL A 208 -11.87 0.32 -11.71
C VAL A 208 -12.03 -1.08 -12.27
N SER A 209 -13.16 -1.34 -12.95
CA SER A 209 -13.48 -2.64 -13.57
C SER A 209 -13.52 -2.61 -15.10
N SER A 210 -13.45 -1.42 -15.70
CA SER A 210 -13.49 -1.25 -17.17
C SER A 210 -12.09 -1.16 -17.78
N PRO A 211 -11.59 -2.18 -18.49
CA PRO A 211 -10.31 -2.12 -19.18
C PRO A 211 -10.20 -1.02 -20.25
N SER A 212 -11.36 -0.62 -20.80
CA SER A 212 -11.43 0.41 -21.84
C SER A 212 -11.48 1.85 -21.32
N ARG A 213 -11.43 2.06 -20.01
CA ARG A 213 -11.40 3.40 -19.42
C ARG A 213 -10.26 4.21 -20.03
N GLN A 214 -10.56 5.41 -20.52
CA GLN A 214 -9.55 6.33 -21.04
C GLN A 214 -8.80 6.99 -19.89
N LEU A 215 -7.49 7.10 -20.06
CA LEU A 215 -6.60 7.78 -19.12
C LEU A 215 -6.28 9.19 -19.63
N THR A 216 -6.01 10.07 -18.70
CA THR A 216 -5.58 11.46 -18.92
C THR A 216 -4.25 11.74 -18.23
N VAL A 217 -3.57 12.81 -18.64
CA VAL A 217 -2.35 13.26 -17.96
C VAL A 217 -2.64 13.53 -16.49
N GLY A 218 -1.79 13.06 -15.59
CA GLY A 218 -1.95 13.11 -14.16
C GLY A 218 -2.61 11.87 -13.54
N ASP A 219 -3.25 11.02 -14.37
CA ASP A 219 -3.85 9.78 -13.85
C ASP A 219 -2.78 8.84 -13.25
N ARG A 220 -3.16 8.22 -12.14
CA ARG A 220 -2.35 7.27 -11.38
C ARG A 220 -3.03 5.91 -11.36
N VAL A 221 -2.35 4.92 -11.88
CA VAL A 221 -2.83 3.53 -11.95
C VAL A 221 -2.05 2.70 -10.95
N GLN A 222 -2.75 2.09 -10.00
CA GLN A 222 -2.16 1.22 -9.01
C GLN A 222 -2.50 -0.23 -9.29
N LEU A 223 -1.49 -1.08 -9.21
CA LEU A 223 -1.65 -2.53 -9.26
C LEU A 223 -1.10 -3.11 -7.97
N GLU A 224 -1.96 -3.72 -7.20
CA GLU A 224 -1.63 -4.32 -5.91
C GLU A 224 -0.38 -5.21 -6.01
N GLY A 225 0.60 -4.91 -5.15
CA GLY A 225 1.88 -5.62 -5.10
C GLY A 225 2.85 -5.32 -6.24
N ARG A 226 2.47 -4.45 -7.18
CA ARG A 226 3.34 -4.03 -8.29
C ARG A 226 3.63 -2.53 -8.31
N GLY A 227 3.03 -1.76 -7.39
CA GLY A 227 3.24 -0.33 -7.22
C GLY A 227 2.29 0.52 -8.04
N GLU A 228 2.73 1.71 -8.32
CA GLU A 228 1.96 2.75 -9.00
C GLU A 228 2.61 3.14 -10.33
N LEU A 229 1.77 3.52 -11.28
CA LEU A 229 2.14 4.06 -12.57
C LEU A 229 1.46 5.42 -12.73
N GLN A 230 2.23 6.49 -12.92
CA GLN A 230 1.73 7.83 -13.18
C GLN A 230 1.91 8.21 -14.64
N LEU A 231 0.86 8.78 -15.24
CA LEU A 231 0.86 9.30 -16.60
C LEU A 231 1.33 10.76 -16.58
N GLU A 232 2.59 11.03 -16.98
CA GLU A 232 3.16 12.38 -16.91
C GLU A 232 2.83 13.22 -18.15
N THR A 233 3.05 12.67 -19.34
CA THR A 233 2.79 13.38 -20.59
C THR A 233 2.18 12.48 -21.66
N VAL A 234 1.39 13.11 -22.54
CA VAL A 234 0.78 12.45 -23.71
C VAL A 234 0.96 13.36 -24.92
N THR A 235 1.58 12.84 -25.98
CA THR A 235 1.75 13.55 -27.23
C THR A 235 1.31 12.69 -28.41
N ALA A 236 0.58 13.29 -29.36
CA ALA A 236 0.21 12.61 -30.60
C ALA A 236 1.44 12.42 -31.48
N THR A 237 1.56 11.24 -32.10
CA THR A 237 2.60 10.95 -33.10
C THR A 237 2.07 11.17 -34.52
N LYS A 238 2.98 11.32 -35.48
CA LYS A 238 2.62 11.46 -36.94
C LYS A 238 1.82 10.27 -37.51
N ARG A 239 1.75 9.14 -36.79
CA ARG A 239 1.05 7.90 -37.21
C ARG A 239 -0.23 7.67 -36.39
N GLU A 240 -0.86 8.72 -35.88
CA GLU A 240 -2.10 8.65 -35.07
C GLU A 240 -1.99 7.71 -33.85
N ARG A 241 -0.82 7.63 -33.27
CA ARG A 241 -0.57 6.93 -32.01
C ARG A 241 -0.21 7.94 -30.92
N TRP A 242 -0.20 7.47 -29.67
CA TRP A 242 0.10 8.26 -28.50
C TRP A 242 1.48 7.89 -27.96
N ARG A 243 2.39 8.87 -27.91
CA ARG A 243 3.62 8.76 -27.14
C ARG A 243 3.29 9.18 -25.72
N ILE A 244 3.62 8.32 -24.76
CA ILE A 244 3.23 8.44 -23.39
C ILE A 244 4.47 8.35 -22.53
N GLU A 245 4.67 9.31 -21.65
CA GLU A 245 5.69 9.26 -20.59
C GLU A 245 5.05 8.80 -19.29
N LEU A 246 5.68 7.82 -18.69
CA LEU A 246 5.20 7.14 -17.50
C LEU A 246 6.28 7.14 -16.43
N VAL A 247 5.87 7.35 -15.19
CA VAL A 247 6.69 7.07 -13.99
C VAL A 247 6.09 5.89 -13.26
N ARG A 248 6.90 4.90 -12.96
CA ARG A 248 6.52 3.76 -12.14
C ARG A 248 7.28 3.79 -10.83
N CYS A 249 6.54 3.71 -9.70
CA CYS A 249 7.05 3.60 -8.33
C CYS A 249 6.73 2.23 -7.73
#